data_f13c5ebb8dfd43d4ed9d19c7efe6b42e
#
_entry.id   f13c5ebb8dfd43d4ed9d19c7efe6b42e
#
_cell.length_a   1.000
_cell.length_b   1.000
_cell.length_c   1.000
_cell.angle_alpha   90.00
_cell.angle_beta   90.00
_cell.angle_gamma   90.00
#
_symmetry.space_group_name_H-M   'P 1'
#
loop_
_entity.id
_entity.type
_entity.pdbx_description
1 polymer ?
#
loop_
_entity_poly.entity_id
_entity_poly.type
_entity_poly.pdbx_seq_one_letter_code
_entity_poly.pdbx_strand_id
1 'polypeptide(L)'
;MVLAETILAAGAFSLLYKDSRSEKWDSLSHVCGLILGVFFIVATVYIVTSYVPTIQWRGPIDYISIWAYVLGVIPAVLILLQELGIIFKGLDTTAKIKKHIVLMILFVLFTHLAMVFGMADPQLAGYVPPKQNMQMQMNGNMPMDHSQMDHSKM
;
A
#
# COMPACT_ATOMS: atom_id res chain seq x y z
N MET A 1 1.84 -3.59 6.61
CA MET A 1 0.61 -4.13 7.22
C MET A 1 0.88 -4.75 8.59
N VAL A 2 1.73 -5.76 8.74
CA VAL A 2 1.99 -6.45 10.02
C VAL A 2 2.29 -5.48 11.19
N LEU A 3 3.11 -4.46 10.98
CA LEU A 3 3.41 -3.46 12.03
C LEU A 3 2.16 -2.68 12.47
N ALA A 4 1.31 -2.27 11.53
CA ALA A 4 0.08 -1.54 11.85
C ALA A 4 -0.91 -2.42 12.64
N GLU A 5 -1.05 -3.67 12.24
CA GLU A 5 -1.88 -4.65 12.94
C GLU A 5 -1.34 -4.96 14.33
N THR A 6 0.00 -5.06 14.48
CA THR A 6 0.65 -5.26 15.77
C THR A 6 0.39 -4.09 16.72
N ILE A 7 0.47 -2.85 16.22
CA ILE A 7 0.20 -1.66 17.02
C ILE A 7 -1.26 -1.62 17.46
N LEU A 8 -2.17 -1.94 16.55
CA LEU A 8 -3.61 -1.95 16.82
C LEU A 8 -3.96 -3.03 17.86
N ALA A 9 -3.39 -4.21 17.72
CA ALA A 9 -3.55 -5.30 18.69
C ALA A 9 -2.94 -4.93 20.05
N ALA A 10 -1.72 -4.39 20.09
CA ALA A 10 -1.06 -3.97 21.32
C ALA A 10 -1.86 -2.89 22.03
N GLY A 11 -2.40 -1.90 21.32
CA GLY A 11 -3.26 -0.87 21.89
C GLY A 11 -4.58 -1.42 22.43
N ALA A 12 -5.20 -2.37 21.74
CA ALA A 12 -6.41 -3.05 22.23
C ALA A 12 -6.12 -3.87 23.49
N PHE A 13 -5.00 -4.61 23.53
CA PHE A 13 -4.58 -5.37 24.71
C PHE A 13 -4.23 -4.46 25.89
N SER A 14 -3.62 -3.30 25.67
CA SER A 14 -3.34 -2.30 26.71
C SER A 14 -4.62 -1.77 27.34
N LEU A 15 -5.69 -1.60 26.56
CA LEU A 15 -7.00 -1.19 27.10
C LEU A 15 -7.72 -2.30 27.88
N LEU A 16 -7.57 -3.55 27.45
CA LEU A 16 -8.23 -4.70 28.07
C LEU A 16 -7.54 -5.14 29.36
N TYR A 17 -6.22 -5.14 29.36
CA TYR A 17 -5.42 -5.58 30.49
C TYR A 17 -4.82 -4.37 31.21
N LYS A 18 -5.60 -3.78 32.10
CA LYS A 18 -5.25 -2.59 32.91
C LYS A 18 -4.22 -2.86 34.02
N ASP A 19 -3.67 -4.07 34.09
CA ASP A 19 -2.73 -4.54 35.10
C ASP A 19 -1.27 -4.41 34.64
N SER A 20 -0.32 -4.79 35.49
CA SER A 20 1.14 -4.67 35.32
C SER A 20 1.73 -5.19 34.00
N ARG A 21 0.96 -5.87 33.17
CA ARG A 21 1.29 -6.27 31.80
C ARG A 21 1.11 -5.17 30.75
N SER A 22 0.37 -4.10 31.07
CA SER A 22 0.10 -3.02 30.11
C SER A 22 1.37 -2.27 29.68
N GLU A 23 2.34 -2.11 30.57
CA GLU A 23 3.63 -1.43 30.27
C GLU A 23 4.39 -2.06 29.09
N LYS A 24 4.40 -3.38 28.98
CA LYS A 24 5.09 -4.08 27.88
C LYS A 24 4.37 -3.89 26.55
N TRP A 25 3.05 -3.88 26.57
CA TRP A 25 2.24 -3.66 25.36
C TRP A 25 2.32 -2.21 24.91
N ASP A 26 2.34 -1.27 25.84
CA ASP A 26 2.51 0.16 25.54
C ASP A 26 3.90 0.43 24.95
N SER A 27 4.96 -0.16 25.53
CA SER A 27 6.33 -0.04 24.99
C SER A 27 6.44 -0.63 23.58
N LEU A 28 5.82 -1.81 23.35
CA LEU A 28 5.81 -2.43 22.01
C LEU A 28 5.07 -1.56 21.00
N SER A 29 3.90 -1.05 21.37
CA SER A 29 3.11 -0.15 20.51
C SER A 29 3.90 1.10 20.17
N HIS A 30 4.58 1.71 21.15
CA HIS A 30 5.39 2.90 20.99
C HIS A 30 6.55 2.68 20.01
N VAL A 31 7.35 1.64 20.19
CA VAL A 31 8.48 1.33 19.30
C VAL A 31 8.01 1.03 17.88
N CYS A 32 6.98 0.20 17.74
CA CYS A 32 6.41 -0.12 16.42
C CYS A 32 5.81 1.12 15.77
N GLY A 33 5.17 2.02 16.52
CA GLY A 33 4.62 3.27 16.02
C GLY A 33 5.68 4.23 15.48
N LEU A 34 6.81 4.37 16.18
CA LEU A 34 7.95 5.15 15.71
C LEU A 34 8.52 4.60 14.41
N ILE A 35 8.78 3.28 14.37
CA ILE A 35 9.31 2.62 13.17
C ILE A 35 8.35 2.80 12.00
N LEU A 36 7.05 2.54 12.21
CA LEU A 36 6.02 2.68 11.18
C LEU A 36 5.95 4.11 10.66
N GLY A 37 5.91 5.11 11.56
CA GLY A 37 5.81 6.51 11.20
C GLY A 37 6.99 6.99 10.36
N VAL A 38 8.21 6.71 10.80
CA VAL A 38 9.43 7.08 10.07
C VAL A 38 9.47 6.38 8.70
N PHE A 39 9.25 5.07 8.68
CA PHE A 39 9.23 4.30 7.44
C PHE A 39 8.19 4.81 6.45
N PHE A 40 6.99 5.12 6.93
CA PHE A 40 5.90 5.59 6.08
C PHE A 40 6.19 6.97 5.49
N ILE A 41 6.80 7.89 6.26
CA ILE A 41 7.22 9.20 5.76
C ILE A 41 8.28 9.05 4.67
N VAL A 42 9.32 8.24 4.91
CA VAL A 42 10.39 8.00 3.93
C VAL A 42 9.82 7.38 2.65
N ALA A 43 8.96 6.37 2.78
CA ALA A 43 8.30 5.73 1.65
C ALA A 43 7.41 6.72 0.86
N THR A 44 6.71 7.60 1.55
CA THR A 44 5.86 8.62 0.91
C THR A 44 6.70 9.62 0.13
N VAL A 45 7.78 10.14 0.72
CA VAL A 45 8.70 11.03 0.01
C VAL A 45 9.25 10.35 -1.23
N TYR A 46 9.68 9.10 -1.13
CA TYR A 46 10.17 8.32 -2.27
C TYR A 46 9.09 8.15 -3.36
N ILE A 47 7.87 7.78 -2.99
CA ILE A 47 6.76 7.61 -3.96
C ILE A 47 6.44 8.93 -4.65
N VAL A 48 6.31 10.03 -3.91
CA VAL A 48 5.95 11.33 -4.48
C VAL A 48 7.05 11.87 -5.39
N THR A 49 8.32 11.70 -5.03
CA THR A 49 9.45 12.28 -5.77
C THR A 49 9.92 11.41 -6.93
N SER A 50 9.88 10.09 -6.80
CA SER A 50 10.46 9.17 -7.78
C SER A 50 9.40 8.40 -8.57
N TYR A 51 8.32 7.97 -7.93
CA TYR A 51 7.33 7.12 -8.57
C TYR A 51 6.24 7.93 -9.30
N VAL A 52 5.67 8.95 -8.66
CA VAL A 52 4.58 9.75 -9.25
C VAL A 52 4.98 10.44 -10.58
N PRO A 53 6.21 10.98 -10.74
CA PRO A 53 6.61 11.59 -12.01
C PRO A 53 6.79 10.59 -13.16
N THR A 54 7.05 9.33 -12.84
CA THR A 54 7.34 8.28 -13.83
C THR A 54 6.16 7.39 -14.16
N ILE A 55 5.07 7.49 -13.38
CA ILE A 55 3.91 6.65 -13.56
C ILE A 55 3.13 7.02 -14.82
N GLN A 56 2.78 6.02 -15.60
CA GLN A 56 1.81 6.19 -16.68
C GLN A 56 0.40 6.03 -16.10
N TRP A 57 -0.34 7.14 -16.04
CA TRP A 57 -1.69 7.18 -15.52
C TRP A 57 -2.63 6.35 -16.38
N ARG A 58 -3.21 5.29 -15.83
CA ARG A 58 -4.10 4.36 -16.54
C ARG A 58 -5.58 4.67 -16.31
N GLY A 59 -5.87 5.73 -15.56
CA GLY A 59 -7.25 6.16 -15.34
C GLY A 59 -7.56 6.59 -13.91
N PRO A 60 -8.84 6.80 -13.60
CA PRO A 60 -9.27 7.32 -12.29
C PRO A 60 -8.90 6.42 -11.12
N ILE A 61 -8.75 5.10 -11.33
CA ILE A 61 -8.36 4.14 -10.29
C ILE A 61 -6.98 4.47 -9.72
N ASP A 62 -6.01 4.79 -10.58
CA ASP A 62 -4.66 5.14 -10.16
C ASP A 62 -4.66 6.44 -9.32
N TYR A 63 -5.48 7.43 -9.71
CA TYR A 63 -5.65 8.65 -8.93
C TYR A 63 -6.21 8.36 -7.54
N ILE A 64 -7.27 7.55 -7.44
CA ILE A 64 -7.88 7.20 -6.16
C ILE A 64 -6.87 6.47 -5.27
N SER A 65 -6.11 5.53 -5.81
CA SER A 65 -5.08 4.79 -5.07
C SER A 65 -4.01 5.72 -4.50
N ILE A 66 -3.44 6.60 -5.33
CA ILE A 66 -2.38 7.52 -4.90
C ILE A 66 -2.91 8.54 -3.90
N TRP A 67 -4.10 9.11 -4.14
CA TRP A 67 -4.71 10.05 -3.21
C TRP A 67 -5.06 9.40 -1.86
N ALA A 68 -5.58 8.17 -1.86
CA ALA A 68 -5.82 7.43 -0.63
C ALA A 68 -4.51 7.18 0.14
N TYR A 69 -3.41 6.86 -0.57
CA TYR A 69 -2.11 6.71 0.04
C TYR A 69 -1.60 8.02 0.66
N VAL A 70 -1.68 9.13 -0.05
CA VAL A 70 -1.27 10.46 0.42
C VAL A 70 -2.11 10.89 1.63
N LEU A 71 -3.42 10.67 1.60
CA LEU A 71 -4.30 10.94 2.74
C LEU A 71 -3.93 10.10 3.98
N GLY A 72 -3.42 8.88 3.79
CA GLY A 72 -2.90 8.03 4.86
C GLY A 72 -1.67 8.61 5.58
N VAL A 73 -0.97 9.57 4.97
CA VAL A 73 0.14 10.29 5.60
C VAL A 73 -0.31 11.10 6.81
N ILE A 74 -1.51 11.69 6.74
CA ILE A 74 -2.04 12.54 7.82
C ILE A 74 -2.12 11.77 9.14
N PRO A 75 -2.85 10.64 9.23
CA PRO A 75 -2.87 9.87 10.47
C PRO A 75 -1.50 9.28 10.83
N ALA A 76 -0.65 8.91 9.86
CA ALA A 76 0.70 8.42 10.15
C ALA A 76 1.57 9.47 10.85
N VAL A 77 1.56 10.71 10.37
CA VAL A 77 2.28 11.83 10.99
C VAL A 77 1.70 12.14 12.37
N LEU A 78 0.38 12.13 12.53
CA LEU A 78 -0.26 12.36 13.83
C LEU A 78 0.10 11.26 14.85
N ILE A 79 0.18 10.00 14.43
CA ILE A 79 0.65 8.90 15.28
C ILE A 79 2.11 9.14 15.68
N LEU A 80 2.98 9.47 14.73
CA LEU A 80 4.38 9.75 15.02
C LEU A 80 4.55 10.92 16.01
N LEU A 81 3.81 12.01 15.81
CA LEU A 81 3.84 13.16 16.73
C LEU A 81 3.28 12.81 18.11
N GLN A 82 2.31 11.90 18.20
CA GLN A 82 1.81 11.39 19.47
C GLN A 82 2.86 10.53 20.16
N GLU A 83 3.57 9.65 19.45
CA GLU A 83 4.63 8.80 19.99
C GLU A 83 5.84 9.63 20.47
N LEU A 84 6.18 10.70 19.73
CA LEU A 84 7.21 11.66 20.15
C LEU A 84 6.77 12.52 21.35
N GLY A 85 5.51 12.39 21.80
CA GLY A 85 4.98 13.16 22.91
C GLY A 85 4.81 14.66 22.60
N ILE A 86 4.74 15.04 21.32
CA ILE A 86 4.59 16.45 20.92
C ILE A 86 3.13 16.88 21.06
N ILE A 87 2.21 16.01 20.63
CA ILE A 87 0.76 16.25 20.73
C ILE A 87 0.13 15.43 21.88
N PHE A 88 -1.00 15.92 22.36
CA PHE A 88 -1.79 15.28 23.43
C PHE A 88 -1.08 15.15 24.79
N LYS A 89 -0.14 16.04 25.10
CA LYS A 89 0.61 16.05 26.38
C LYS A 89 -0.29 16.21 27.62
N GLY A 90 -1.46 16.86 27.51
CA GLY A 90 -2.37 17.15 28.61
C GLY A 90 -3.55 16.17 28.72
N LEU A 91 -3.61 15.10 27.93
CA LEU A 91 -4.70 14.14 28.01
C LEU A 91 -4.40 13.02 29.01
N ASP A 92 -5.50 12.56 29.64
CA ASP A 92 -5.48 11.34 30.42
C ASP A 92 -5.03 10.13 29.58
N THR A 93 -4.31 9.18 30.19
CA THR A 93 -3.73 8.01 29.53
C THR A 93 -4.78 7.25 28.71
N THR A 94 -5.96 7.04 29.26
CA THR A 94 -7.05 6.34 28.56
C THR A 94 -7.53 7.09 27.32
N ALA A 95 -7.63 8.43 27.41
CA ALA A 95 -8.02 9.27 26.27
C ALA A 95 -6.95 9.28 25.17
N LYS A 96 -5.67 9.26 25.56
CA LYS A 96 -4.54 9.18 24.65
C LYS A 96 -4.56 7.87 23.85
N ILE A 97 -4.74 6.73 24.52
CA ILE A 97 -4.82 5.42 23.89
C ILE A 97 -6.03 5.34 22.94
N LYS A 98 -7.19 5.83 23.33
CA LYS A 98 -8.36 5.86 22.45
C LYS A 98 -8.10 6.65 21.16
N LYS A 99 -7.48 7.82 21.26
CA LYS A 99 -7.11 8.63 20.08
C LYS A 99 -6.09 7.92 19.21
N HIS A 100 -5.11 7.26 19.81
CA HIS A 100 -4.13 6.45 19.08
C HIS A 100 -4.80 5.35 18.26
N ILE A 101 -5.73 4.61 18.87
CA ILE A 101 -6.49 3.55 18.18
C ILE A 101 -7.31 4.12 17.02
N VAL A 102 -7.98 5.24 17.21
CA VAL A 102 -8.76 5.89 16.13
C VAL A 102 -7.85 6.30 14.97
N LEU A 103 -6.69 6.90 15.26
CA LEU A 103 -5.70 7.26 14.22
C LEU A 103 -5.17 6.03 13.49
N MET A 104 -4.93 4.93 14.22
CA MET A 104 -4.50 3.67 13.62
C MET A 104 -5.56 3.05 12.72
N ILE A 105 -6.83 3.07 13.13
CA ILE A 105 -7.93 2.59 12.29
C ILE A 105 -8.02 3.42 11.02
N LEU A 106 -7.92 4.74 11.13
CA LEU A 106 -7.97 5.64 9.98
C LEU A 106 -6.78 5.41 9.03
N PHE A 107 -5.58 5.22 9.59
CA PHE A 107 -4.38 4.89 8.82
C PHE A 107 -4.54 3.57 8.07
N VAL A 108 -4.99 2.51 8.75
CA VAL A 108 -5.23 1.20 8.16
C VAL A 108 -6.30 1.29 7.07
N LEU A 109 -7.38 2.05 7.29
CA LEU A 109 -8.43 2.25 6.29
C LEU A 109 -7.88 2.86 5.00
N PHE A 110 -7.12 3.96 5.09
CA PHE A 110 -6.57 4.63 3.91
C PHE A 110 -5.53 3.77 3.19
N THR A 111 -4.67 3.07 3.93
CA THR A 111 -3.67 2.20 3.32
C THR A 111 -4.27 0.98 2.65
N HIS A 112 -5.34 0.40 3.21
CA HIS A 112 -6.09 -0.67 2.55
C HIS A 112 -6.82 -0.18 1.30
N LEU A 113 -7.44 0.98 1.38
CA LEU A 113 -8.09 1.60 0.22
C LEU A 113 -7.09 1.82 -0.92
N ALA A 114 -5.92 2.38 -0.61
CA ALA A 114 -4.84 2.57 -1.57
C ALA A 114 -4.38 1.25 -2.19
N MET A 115 -4.24 0.19 -1.38
CA MET A 115 -3.84 -1.14 -1.83
C MET A 115 -4.89 -1.76 -2.76
N VAL A 116 -6.16 -1.73 -2.37
CA VAL A 116 -7.26 -2.33 -3.15
C VAL A 116 -7.36 -1.65 -4.52
N PHE A 117 -7.36 -0.32 -4.56
CA PHE A 117 -7.41 0.41 -5.83
C PHE A 117 -6.11 0.31 -6.62
N GLY A 118 -4.95 0.20 -5.96
CA GLY A 118 -3.67 -0.01 -6.64
C GLY A 118 -3.53 -1.38 -7.31
N MET A 119 -4.28 -2.38 -6.84
CA MET A 119 -4.32 -3.72 -7.42
C MET A 119 -5.52 -3.94 -8.35
N ALA A 120 -6.44 -3.00 -8.42
CA ALA A 120 -7.63 -3.10 -9.28
C ALA A 120 -7.24 -3.02 -10.76
N ASP A 121 -7.92 -3.80 -11.60
CA ASP A 121 -7.70 -3.78 -13.04
C ASP A 121 -8.14 -2.41 -13.61
N PRO A 122 -7.24 -1.65 -14.27
CA PRO A 122 -7.58 -0.37 -14.87
C PRO A 122 -8.72 -0.45 -15.91
N GLN A 123 -8.94 -1.60 -16.50
CA GLN A 123 -10.02 -1.83 -17.47
C GLN A 123 -11.41 -1.68 -16.84
N LEU A 124 -11.55 -1.95 -15.55
CA LEU A 124 -12.79 -1.73 -14.80
C LEU A 124 -13.26 -0.27 -14.82
N ALA A 125 -12.31 0.66 -14.98
CA ALA A 125 -12.61 2.10 -15.10
C ALA A 125 -12.57 2.61 -16.54
N GLY A 126 -12.67 1.72 -17.53
CA GLY A 126 -12.72 2.08 -18.95
C GLY A 126 -11.36 2.34 -19.60
N TYR A 127 -10.26 1.95 -18.96
CA TYR A 127 -8.94 2.03 -19.58
C TYR A 127 -8.84 1.02 -20.73
N VAL A 128 -8.55 1.52 -21.93
CA VAL A 128 -8.23 0.68 -23.08
C VAL A 128 -6.71 0.68 -23.27
N PRO A 129 -6.03 -0.45 -23.05
CA PRO A 129 -4.60 -0.51 -23.26
C PRO A 129 -4.29 -0.22 -24.74
N PRO A 130 -3.23 0.54 -25.06
CA PRO A 130 -2.80 0.75 -26.42
C PRO A 130 -2.57 -0.62 -27.07
N LYS A 131 -3.18 -0.84 -28.25
CA LYS A 131 -3.00 -2.08 -29.01
C LYS A 131 -1.50 -2.25 -29.26
N GLN A 132 -0.86 -3.12 -28.51
CA GLN A 132 0.47 -3.58 -28.86
C GLN A 132 0.32 -4.25 -30.22
N ASN A 133 0.98 -3.67 -31.23
CA ASN A 133 1.07 -4.29 -32.54
C ASN A 133 1.75 -5.65 -32.36
N MET A 134 0.93 -6.71 -32.24
CA MET A 134 1.38 -8.10 -32.34
C MET A 134 1.82 -8.45 -33.77
N GLN A 135 2.42 -7.51 -34.50
CA GLN A 135 2.95 -7.74 -35.86
C GLN A 135 4.43 -8.06 -35.86
N MET A 136 5.05 -8.40 -34.76
CA MET A 136 6.48 -8.67 -34.73
C MET A 136 6.86 -10.09 -34.34
N GLN A 137 6.13 -11.11 -34.77
CA GLN A 137 6.72 -12.47 -34.69
C GLN A 137 6.07 -13.50 -35.63
N MET A 138 5.55 -13.08 -36.78
CA MET A 138 5.26 -14.02 -37.86
C MET A 138 6.17 -13.79 -39.08
N ASN A 139 7.40 -13.39 -38.86
CA ASN A 139 8.40 -13.40 -39.94
C ASN A 139 9.59 -14.28 -39.53
N GLY A 140 9.26 -15.48 -39.09
CA GLY A 140 10.20 -16.60 -39.01
C GLY A 140 10.02 -17.44 -40.26
N ASN A 141 10.87 -17.22 -41.25
CA ASN A 141 11.03 -18.06 -42.40
C ASN A 141 11.04 -19.55 -42.01
N MET A 142 9.92 -20.22 -42.23
CA MET A 142 9.97 -21.65 -42.51
C MET A 142 10.02 -21.79 -44.01
N PRO A 143 11.13 -22.24 -44.61
CA PRO A 143 11.13 -22.71 -45.98
C PRO A 143 10.30 -23.98 -46.01
N MET A 144 9.08 -23.90 -46.60
CA MET A 144 8.37 -25.10 -46.99
C MET A 144 9.15 -25.71 -48.18
N ASP A 145 9.89 -26.74 -47.91
CA ASP A 145 10.45 -27.63 -48.89
C ASP A 145 9.30 -28.45 -49.50
N HIS A 146 8.84 -27.98 -50.69
CA HIS A 146 7.89 -28.67 -51.52
C HIS A 146 8.59 -29.55 -52.56
N SER A 147 9.69 -30.19 -52.21
CA SER A 147 10.29 -31.21 -53.04
C SER A 147 10.03 -32.60 -52.46
N GLN A 148 9.08 -33.24 -53.03
CA GLN A 148 8.90 -34.69 -53.23
C GLN A 148 7.47 -35.18 -52.92
N MET A 149 6.61 -35.01 -53.91
CA MET A 149 5.60 -36.04 -54.20
C MET A 149 5.66 -36.30 -55.71
N ASP A 150 6.63 -37.09 -56.06
CA ASP A 150 6.66 -37.74 -57.34
C ASP A 150 5.69 -38.95 -57.32
N HIS A 151 4.53 -38.75 -57.91
CA HIS A 151 3.62 -39.84 -58.24
C HIS A 151 3.81 -40.20 -59.71
N SER A 152 4.84 -40.95 -59.99
CA SER A 152 4.87 -41.70 -61.24
C SER A 152 4.81 -43.19 -61.00
N LYS A 153 3.76 -43.81 -61.62
CA LYS A 153 3.59 -45.21 -61.97
C LYS A 153 3.18 -46.20 -60.88
N MET A 154 2.07 -46.76 -60.93
CA MET A 154 1.32 -47.69 -61.83
C MET A 154 -0.06 -47.91 -61.23
#